data_f5a3cbfcf7c3854410dac51ed7509b94
#
_entry.id   f5a3cbfcf7c3854410dac51ed7509b94
#
_cell.length_a   1.000
_cell.length_b   1.000
_cell.length_c   1.000
_cell.angle_alpha   90.00
_cell.angle_beta   90.00
_cell.angle_gamma   90.00
#
_symmetry.space_group_name_H-M   'P 1'
#
loop_
_entity.id
_entity.type
_entity.pdbx_description
1 polymer ?
#
loop_
_entity_poly.entity_id
_entity_poly.type
_entity_poly.pdbx_seq_one_letter_code
_entity_poly.pdbx_strand_id
1 'polypeptide(L)'
;MVSAFGGFLVAREAASRMVPKAHGAILFTGASASVKGYPLSAPFAMGKFALRGLAQSMARELAPQGIHIAHFVIDGAIRNPGRVEPADRPDSMLDPDAIAASYLSVLHQPRSAWTWEIELRPWLERF
;
A
#
# COMPACT_ATOMS: atom_id res chain seq x y z
N MET A 1 -6.73 -9.42 12.20
CA MET A 1 -7.74 -8.93 11.22
C MET A 1 -8.13 -7.47 11.42
N VAL A 2 -7.60 -6.81 12.45
CA VAL A 2 -7.92 -5.40 12.71
C VAL A 2 -7.58 -4.51 11.51
N SER A 3 -6.41 -4.69 10.89
CA SER A 3 -6.00 -3.85 9.75
C SER A 3 -6.89 -4.07 8.52
N ALA A 4 -7.31 -5.30 8.26
CA ALA A 4 -8.20 -5.58 7.12
C ALA A 4 -9.62 -5.08 7.37
N PHE A 5 -10.16 -5.34 8.54
CA PHE A 5 -11.52 -4.91 8.88
C PHE A 5 -11.59 -3.38 9.00
N GLY A 6 -10.61 -2.78 9.67
CA GLY A 6 -10.52 -1.31 9.75
C GLY A 6 -10.36 -0.67 8.38
N GLY A 7 -9.51 -1.26 7.53
CA GLY A 7 -9.36 -0.81 6.15
C GLY A 7 -10.66 -0.88 5.36
N PHE A 8 -11.42 -1.96 5.54
CA PHE A 8 -12.72 -2.12 4.90
C PHE A 8 -13.70 -1.02 5.34
N LEU A 9 -13.79 -0.76 6.63
CA LEU A 9 -14.73 0.24 7.15
C LEU A 9 -14.42 1.64 6.62
N VAL A 10 -13.15 2.04 6.65
CA VAL A 10 -12.73 3.35 6.16
C VAL A 10 -12.92 3.44 4.65
N ALA A 11 -12.49 2.43 3.92
CA ALA A 11 -12.60 2.42 2.46
C ALA A 11 -14.05 2.43 1.99
N ARG A 12 -14.92 1.68 2.66
CA ARG A 12 -16.36 1.68 2.35
C ARG A 12 -16.94 3.07 2.50
N GLU A 13 -16.62 3.75 3.58
CA GLU A 13 -17.12 5.10 3.83
C GLU A 13 -16.58 6.10 2.80
N ALA A 14 -15.29 5.99 2.49
CA ALA A 14 -14.68 6.85 1.47
C ALA A 14 -15.31 6.61 0.09
N ALA A 15 -15.48 5.34 -0.29
CA ALA A 15 -16.08 5.00 -1.57
C ALA A 15 -17.50 5.52 -1.70
N SER A 16 -18.30 5.42 -0.64
CA SER A 16 -19.69 5.91 -0.66
C SER A 16 -19.77 7.42 -0.94
N ARG A 17 -18.74 8.17 -0.59
CA ARG A 17 -18.66 9.60 -0.84
C ARG A 17 -18.05 9.95 -2.21
N MET A 18 -17.16 9.09 -2.71
CA MET A 18 -16.44 9.34 -3.97
C MET A 18 -17.23 8.90 -5.19
N VAL A 19 -17.92 7.76 -5.12
CA VAL A 19 -18.64 7.19 -6.26
C VAL A 19 -19.65 8.17 -6.88
N PRO A 20 -20.49 8.89 -6.11
CA PRO A 20 -21.40 9.85 -6.71
C PRO A 20 -20.70 10.98 -7.47
N LYS A 21 -19.45 11.31 -7.10
CA LYS A 21 -18.66 12.34 -7.75
C LYS A 21 -17.85 11.81 -8.94
N ALA A 22 -17.79 10.49 -9.10
CA ALA A 22 -16.95 9.81 -10.11
C ALA A 22 -15.50 10.29 -10.07
N HIS A 23 -14.99 10.59 -8.86
CA HIS A 23 -13.65 11.14 -8.66
C HIS A 23 -13.17 10.85 -7.25
N GLY A 24 -11.92 10.48 -7.13
CA GLY A 24 -11.27 10.24 -5.85
C GLY A 24 -10.19 9.17 -5.95
N ALA A 25 -9.47 8.97 -4.86
CA ALA A 25 -8.43 7.95 -4.76
C ALA A 25 -8.43 7.34 -3.37
N ILE A 26 -8.16 6.05 -3.30
CA ILE A 26 -7.94 5.33 -2.04
C ILE A 26 -6.64 4.56 -2.20
N LEU A 27 -5.64 4.91 -1.37
CA LEU A 27 -4.31 4.32 -1.42
C LEU A 27 -4.12 3.45 -0.18
N PHE A 28 -3.99 2.15 -0.39
CA PHE A 28 -3.80 1.18 0.67
C PHE A 28 -2.31 0.93 0.91
N THR A 29 -1.91 0.91 2.18
CA THR A 29 -0.54 0.61 2.57
C THR A 29 -0.45 -0.84 3.04
N GLY A 30 0.27 -1.64 2.27
CA GLY A 30 0.57 -3.03 2.60
C GLY A 30 2.00 -3.17 3.12
N ALA A 31 2.47 -4.41 3.16
CA ALA A 31 3.80 -4.76 3.63
C ALA A 31 4.27 -6.00 2.88
N SER A 32 5.52 -6.43 3.14
CA SER A 32 6.02 -7.72 2.65
C SER A 32 5.02 -8.84 2.95
N ALA A 33 4.40 -8.79 4.13
CA ALA A 33 3.41 -9.76 4.58
C ALA A 33 2.09 -9.72 3.78
N SER A 34 1.90 -8.75 2.90
CA SER A 34 0.75 -8.73 1.98
C SER A 34 0.87 -9.79 0.88
N VAL A 35 2.09 -10.20 0.56
CA VAL A 35 2.38 -11.13 -0.54
C VAL A 35 3.25 -12.31 -0.11
N LYS A 36 3.73 -12.34 1.16
CA LYS A 36 4.58 -13.40 1.69
C LYS A 36 4.14 -13.77 3.11
N GLY A 37 3.98 -15.05 3.38
CA GLY A 37 3.70 -15.55 4.73
C GLY A 37 4.98 -15.94 5.43
N TYR A 38 5.47 -15.11 6.34
CA TYR A 38 6.68 -15.41 7.09
C TYR A 38 6.39 -16.32 8.28
N PRO A 39 7.36 -17.15 8.70
CA PRO A 39 7.22 -17.94 9.93
C PRO A 39 6.91 -17.05 11.13
N LEU A 40 6.10 -17.56 12.06
CA LEU A 40 5.76 -16.89 13.32
C LEU A 40 4.97 -15.60 13.14
N SER A 41 4.40 -15.36 11.98
CA SER A 41 3.69 -14.12 11.65
C SER A 41 2.30 -14.37 11.06
N ALA A 42 1.69 -15.52 11.35
CA ALA A 42 0.42 -15.91 10.73
C ALA A 42 -0.71 -14.87 10.90
N PRO A 43 -0.99 -14.33 12.10
CA PRO A 43 -2.05 -13.33 12.23
C PRO A 43 -1.78 -12.06 11.42
N PHE A 44 -0.53 -11.60 11.39
CA PHE A 44 -0.14 -10.42 10.64
C PHE A 44 -0.25 -10.65 9.14
N ALA A 45 0.24 -11.82 8.66
CA ALA A 45 0.14 -12.20 7.27
C ALA A 45 -1.33 -12.32 6.83
N MET A 46 -2.16 -12.94 7.66
CA MET A 46 -3.59 -13.09 7.38
C MET A 46 -4.25 -11.73 7.20
N GLY A 47 -3.97 -10.76 8.07
CA GLY A 47 -4.52 -9.41 7.97
C GLY A 47 -4.04 -8.66 6.73
N LYS A 48 -2.75 -8.77 6.42
CA LYS A 48 -2.16 -8.07 5.28
C LYS A 48 -2.56 -8.67 3.94
N PHE A 49 -2.66 -10.00 3.83
CA PHE A 49 -3.22 -10.64 2.63
C PHE A 49 -4.68 -10.26 2.43
N ALA A 50 -5.46 -10.22 3.52
CA ALA A 50 -6.86 -9.80 3.45
C ALA A 50 -7.00 -8.36 2.97
N LEU A 51 -6.15 -7.46 3.46
CA LEU A 51 -6.14 -6.06 3.03
C LEU A 51 -5.83 -5.94 1.53
N ARG A 52 -4.87 -6.73 1.03
CA ARG A 52 -4.55 -6.75 -0.40
C ARG A 52 -5.73 -7.25 -1.22
N GLY A 53 -6.41 -8.30 -0.76
CA GLY A 53 -7.59 -8.81 -1.43
C GLY A 53 -8.71 -7.78 -1.49
N LEU A 54 -8.93 -7.06 -0.40
CA LEU A 54 -9.88 -5.96 -0.35
C LEU A 54 -9.51 -4.87 -1.37
N ALA A 55 -8.26 -4.45 -1.39
CA ALA A 55 -7.79 -3.40 -2.30
C ALA A 55 -7.98 -3.81 -3.75
N GLN A 56 -7.63 -5.04 -4.11
CA GLN A 56 -7.80 -5.54 -5.48
C GLN A 56 -9.26 -5.61 -5.89
N SER A 57 -10.11 -6.11 -5.02
CA SER A 57 -11.55 -6.19 -5.28
C SER A 57 -12.13 -4.80 -5.53
N MET A 58 -11.79 -3.84 -4.67
CA MET A 58 -12.25 -2.46 -4.83
C MET A 58 -11.70 -1.80 -6.08
N ALA A 59 -10.43 -2.07 -6.41
CA ALA A 59 -9.83 -1.50 -7.62
C ALA A 59 -10.58 -1.97 -8.88
N ARG A 60 -10.90 -3.26 -8.95
CA ARG A 60 -11.61 -3.82 -10.09
C ARG A 60 -13.05 -3.33 -10.18
N GLU A 61 -13.68 -3.07 -9.04
CA GLU A 61 -15.07 -2.58 -9.00
C GLU A 61 -15.16 -1.08 -9.26
N LEU A 62 -14.28 -0.28 -8.66
CA LEU A 62 -14.42 1.17 -8.61
C LEU A 62 -13.62 1.94 -9.66
N ALA A 63 -12.58 1.32 -10.26
CA ALA A 63 -11.84 2.00 -11.32
C ALA A 63 -12.75 2.41 -12.49
N PRO A 64 -13.67 1.56 -12.97
CA PRO A 64 -14.60 1.98 -14.01
C PRO A 64 -15.52 3.13 -13.61
N GLN A 65 -15.64 3.38 -12.30
CA GLN A 65 -16.45 4.48 -11.77
C GLN A 65 -15.63 5.75 -11.49
N GLY A 66 -14.38 5.77 -11.93
CA GLY A 66 -13.52 6.95 -11.80
C GLY A 66 -12.76 7.07 -10.49
N ILE A 67 -12.72 6.01 -9.68
CA ILE A 67 -12.02 6.01 -8.40
C ILE A 67 -10.69 5.26 -8.55
N HIS A 68 -9.58 5.92 -8.25
CA HIS A 68 -8.25 5.32 -8.34
C HIS A 68 -7.93 4.59 -7.04
N ILE A 69 -7.89 3.27 -7.09
CA ILE A 69 -7.51 2.42 -5.96
C ILE A 69 -6.12 1.87 -6.23
N ALA A 70 -5.20 2.06 -5.30
CA ALA A 70 -3.86 1.50 -5.42
C ALA A 70 -3.41 0.88 -4.10
N HIS A 71 -2.59 -0.16 -4.21
CA HIS A 71 -2.02 -0.89 -3.08
C HIS A 71 -0.50 -0.81 -3.15
N PHE A 72 0.12 -0.42 -2.02
CA PHE A 72 1.56 -0.27 -1.92
C PHE A 72 2.12 -1.38 -1.05
N VAL A 73 3.01 -2.19 -1.62
CA VAL A 73 3.74 -3.22 -0.88
C VAL A 73 5.03 -2.58 -0.37
N ILE A 74 5.08 -2.30 0.92
CA ILE A 74 6.28 -1.73 1.57
C ILE A 74 7.13 -2.91 2.03
N ASP A 75 8.16 -3.22 1.24
CA ASP A 75 8.99 -4.41 1.45
C ASP A 75 10.35 -4.03 2.03
N GLY A 76 10.38 -3.83 3.34
CA GLY A 76 11.59 -3.50 4.07
C GLY A 76 11.31 -2.59 5.26
N ALA A 77 12.35 -2.36 6.06
CA ALA A 77 12.26 -1.49 7.20
C ALA A 77 12.31 -0.02 6.77
N ILE A 78 11.44 0.79 7.35
CA ILE A 78 11.41 2.24 7.12
C ILE A 78 12.25 2.90 8.20
N ARG A 79 13.20 3.74 7.82
CA ARG A 79 13.99 4.48 8.80
C ARG A 79 13.14 5.58 9.46
N ASN A 80 13.44 5.81 10.72
CA ASN A 80 12.80 6.85 11.54
C ASN A 80 13.75 7.20 12.69
N PRO A 81 13.43 8.20 13.54
CA PRO A 81 14.32 8.56 14.65
C PRO A 81 14.67 7.40 15.58
N GLY A 82 13.79 6.41 15.74
CA GLY A 82 14.03 5.22 16.56
C GLY A 82 14.63 4.04 15.79
N ARG A 83 14.85 4.20 14.49
CA ARG A 83 15.36 3.13 13.61
C ARG A 83 16.27 3.75 12.57
N VAL A 84 17.57 3.77 12.87
CA VAL A 84 18.59 4.40 12.05
C VAL A 84 19.30 3.33 11.21
N GLU A 85 19.52 3.60 9.93
CA GLU A 85 20.21 2.64 9.08
C GLU A 85 21.71 2.60 9.44
N PRO A 86 22.35 1.42 9.26
CA PRO A 86 23.78 1.30 9.52
C PRO A 86 24.61 2.21 8.62
N ALA A 87 25.63 2.86 9.17
CA ALA A 87 26.49 3.79 8.44
C ALA A 87 27.26 3.12 7.29
N ASP A 88 27.55 1.83 7.41
CA ASP A 88 28.25 1.03 6.40
C ASP A 88 27.32 0.42 5.35
N ARG A 89 26.02 0.65 5.47
CA ARG A 89 25.02 0.14 4.53
C ARG A 89 24.04 1.25 4.13
N PRO A 90 24.50 2.25 3.37
CA PRO A 90 23.62 3.35 2.98
C PRO A 90 22.48 2.86 2.11
N ASP A 91 21.31 3.45 2.30
CA ASP A 91 20.07 3.11 1.60
C ASP A 91 19.64 1.65 1.75
N SER A 92 20.03 1.02 2.88
CA SER A 92 19.58 -0.33 3.23
C SER A 92 18.18 -0.34 3.85
N MET A 93 17.65 0.82 4.22
CA MET A 93 16.30 1.00 4.73
C MET A 93 15.52 1.94 3.83
N LEU A 94 14.19 1.83 3.87
CA LEU A 94 13.32 2.72 3.11
C LEU A 94 13.34 4.14 3.69
N ASP A 95 13.49 5.11 2.81
CA ASP A 95 13.39 6.52 3.15
C ASP A 95 11.91 6.92 3.13
N PRO A 96 11.34 7.43 4.24
CA PRO A 96 9.94 7.84 4.27
C PRO A 96 9.60 8.92 3.23
N ASP A 97 10.53 9.82 2.94
CA ASP A 97 10.29 10.87 1.92
C ASP A 97 10.23 10.27 0.52
N ALA A 98 11.07 9.26 0.23
CA ALA A 98 11.01 8.56 -1.05
C ALA A 98 9.71 7.77 -1.20
N ILE A 99 9.23 7.15 -0.13
CA ILE A 99 7.92 6.49 -0.11
C ILE A 99 6.82 7.50 -0.43
N ALA A 100 6.82 8.64 0.25
CA ALA A 100 5.82 9.69 0.04
C ALA A 100 5.83 10.18 -1.42
N ALA A 101 7.00 10.36 -2.00
CA ALA A 101 7.13 10.76 -3.40
C ALA A 101 6.48 9.73 -4.34
N SER A 102 6.63 8.44 -4.06
CA SER A 102 6.00 7.37 -4.84
C SER A 102 4.47 7.42 -4.72
N TYR A 103 3.96 7.67 -3.51
CA TYR A 103 2.51 7.82 -3.31
C TYR A 103 1.95 8.98 -4.12
N LEU A 104 2.62 10.13 -4.08
CA LEU A 104 2.19 11.30 -4.84
C LEU A 104 2.25 11.05 -6.34
N SER A 105 3.29 10.36 -6.81
CA SER A 105 3.42 10.01 -8.22
C SER A 105 2.25 9.14 -8.69
N VAL A 106 1.87 8.14 -7.90
CA VAL A 106 0.72 7.28 -8.22
C VAL A 106 -0.59 8.08 -8.17
N LEU A 107 -0.76 8.90 -7.13
CA LEU A 107 -1.96 9.72 -6.96
C LEU A 107 -2.20 10.62 -8.17
N HIS A 108 -1.15 11.16 -8.78
CA HIS A 108 -1.25 12.10 -9.90
C HIS A 108 -1.23 11.44 -11.27
N GLN A 109 -1.25 10.11 -11.35
CA GLN A 109 -1.29 9.43 -12.64
C GLN A 109 -2.56 9.77 -13.44
N PRO A 110 -2.43 9.93 -14.76
CA PRO A 110 -3.60 10.11 -15.60
C PRO A 110 -4.43 8.81 -15.62
N ARG A 111 -5.73 8.97 -15.81
CA ARG A 111 -6.69 7.85 -15.80
C ARG A 111 -6.34 6.78 -16.83
N SER A 112 -5.67 7.15 -17.91
CA SER A 112 -5.27 6.23 -18.97
C SER A 112 -4.13 5.28 -18.58
N ALA A 113 -3.49 5.51 -17.42
CA ALA A 113 -2.34 4.71 -16.98
C ALA A 113 -2.27 4.65 -15.45
N TRP A 114 -3.31 4.12 -14.84
CA TRP A 114 -3.36 3.97 -13.39
C TRP A 114 -2.62 2.72 -12.91
N THR A 115 -1.76 2.88 -11.91
CA THR A 115 -1.17 1.77 -11.17
C THR A 115 -2.19 1.23 -10.18
N TRP A 116 -2.37 -0.08 -10.16
CA TRP A 116 -3.16 -0.72 -9.10
C TRP A 116 -2.27 -1.18 -7.93
N GLU A 117 -1.06 -1.67 -8.21
CA GLU A 117 -0.16 -2.17 -7.17
C GLU A 117 1.28 -1.84 -7.51
N ILE A 118 2.04 -1.44 -6.51
CA ILE A 118 3.46 -1.12 -6.66
C ILE A 118 4.22 -1.62 -5.42
N GLU A 119 5.40 -2.20 -5.64
CA GLU A 119 6.30 -2.62 -4.57
C GLU A 119 7.44 -1.63 -4.41
N LEU A 120 7.71 -1.26 -3.15
CA LEU A 120 8.83 -0.39 -2.81
C LEU A 120 9.75 -1.14 -1.85
N ARG A 121 11.03 -1.23 -2.19
CA ARG A 121 12.02 -1.88 -1.35
C ARG A 121 13.38 -1.20 -1.48
N PRO A 122 14.21 -1.24 -0.41
CA PRO A 122 15.60 -0.80 -0.53
C PRO A 122 16.35 -1.71 -1.52
N TRP A 123 17.35 -1.17 -2.17
CA TRP A 123 18.09 -1.89 -3.22
C TRP A 123 18.79 -3.16 -2.74
N LEU A 124 19.09 -3.26 -1.43
CA LEU A 124 19.72 -4.43 -0.82
C LEU A 124 18.72 -5.43 -0.22
N GLU A 125 17.44 -5.14 -0.25
CA GLU A 125 16.41 -6.01 0.32
C GLU A 125 16.27 -7.27 -0.52
N ARG A 126 16.18 -8.42 0.16
CA ARG A 126 15.94 -9.70 -0.51
C ARG A 126 14.43 -9.96 -0.61
N PHE A 127 14.03 -10.45 -1.75
CA PHE A 127 12.60 -10.71 -1.98
C PHE A 127 12.35 -12.02 -2.74
#